data_d225acd0365d96432fdab9b78d89f81a
#
_entry.id   d225acd0365d96432fdab9b78d89f81a
#
_cell.length_a   1.000
_cell.length_b   1.000
_cell.length_c   1.000
_cell.angle_alpha   90.00
_cell.angle_beta   90.00
_cell.angle_gamma   90.00
#
_symmetry.space_group_name_H-M   'P 1'
#
loop_
_entity.id
_entity.type
_entity.pdbx_description
1 polymer ?
#
loop_
_entity_poly.entity_id
_entity_poly.type
_entity_poly.pdbx_seq_one_letter_code
_entity_poly.pdbx_strand_id
1 'polypeptide(L)'
;MVRVPAMRTLENALRRVGFMYVAGVDEVGRGCLAGPVVAAAVVLHPDRHIPWVSDSKAVPALERERLHDRIVRHAVAWAVASAEPTEIDLINIHQASLRAMQRAILSLAPLPDIVLVDAFRVPELPMAQRGVRHGDRRCSAIAAASIVAKVTRDRLMRELHGRDPRYGFDRHKGYATADHLEAVARFGYSDVHRRSFRPPTLFDTLD
;
A
#
# COMPACT_ATOMS: atom_id res chain seq x y z
N MET A 1 15.90 6.49 15.79
CA MET A 1 15.48 7.38 14.67
C MET A 1 14.33 8.24 15.15
N VAL A 2 14.42 9.57 15.08
CA VAL A 2 13.33 10.46 15.52
C VAL A 2 12.19 10.34 14.51
N ARG A 3 11.00 9.97 14.97
CA ARG A 3 9.80 9.86 14.15
C ARG A 3 9.20 11.26 13.94
N VAL A 4 9.18 11.72 12.70
CA VAL A 4 8.56 13.00 12.32
C VAL A 4 7.20 12.70 11.69
N PRO A 5 6.08 13.22 12.22
CA PRO A 5 4.77 13.03 11.62
C PRO A 5 4.66 13.77 10.29
N ALA A 6 3.93 13.20 9.34
CA ALA A 6 3.60 13.85 8.08
C ALA A 6 2.68 15.06 8.35
N MET A 7 2.88 16.14 7.60
CA MET A 7 2.15 17.39 7.81
C MET A 7 0.96 17.51 6.85
N ARG A 8 -0.07 18.26 7.26
CA ARG A 8 -1.24 18.60 6.43
C ARG A 8 -1.06 19.87 5.59
N THR A 9 0.18 20.33 5.44
CA THR A 9 0.46 21.62 4.78
C THR A 9 -0.05 21.65 3.35
N LEU A 10 0.17 20.57 2.59
CA LEU A 10 -0.25 20.49 1.19
C LEU A 10 -1.77 20.36 1.06
N GLU A 11 -2.40 19.51 1.85
CA GLU A 11 -3.86 19.34 1.85
C GLU A 11 -4.56 20.65 2.24
N ASN A 12 -4.04 21.36 3.25
CA ASN A 12 -4.61 22.64 3.67
C ASN A 12 -4.42 23.73 2.62
N ALA A 13 -3.29 23.75 1.92
CA ALA A 13 -3.07 24.68 0.81
C ALA A 13 -4.07 24.42 -0.34
N LEU A 14 -4.30 23.16 -0.68
CA LEU A 14 -5.27 22.78 -1.72
C LEU A 14 -6.71 23.14 -1.31
N ARG A 15 -7.09 22.94 -0.05
CA ARG A 15 -8.42 23.34 0.45
C ARG A 15 -8.65 24.84 0.37
N ARG A 16 -7.64 25.66 0.62
CA ARG A 16 -7.73 27.13 0.50
C ARG A 16 -8.00 27.60 -0.94
N VAL A 17 -7.65 26.81 -1.94
CA VAL A 17 -7.92 27.11 -3.36
C VAL A 17 -9.12 26.33 -3.92
N GLY A 18 -9.95 25.73 -3.03
CA GLY A 18 -11.26 25.19 -3.38
C GLY A 18 -11.36 23.66 -3.49
N PHE A 19 -10.26 22.90 -3.35
CA PHE A 19 -10.33 21.44 -3.31
C PHE A 19 -10.76 20.94 -1.93
N MET A 20 -12.03 20.55 -1.77
CA MET A 20 -12.56 20.11 -0.47
C MET A 20 -12.11 18.70 -0.10
N TYR A 21 -12.23 17.76 -1.04
CA TYR A 21 -11.87 16.35 -0.85
C TYR A 21 -10.50 16.05 -1.45
N VAL A 22 -9.46 16.16 -0.62
CA VAL A 22 -8.08 15.88 -1.01
C VAL A 22 -7.75 14.45 -0.58
N ALA A 23 -7.61 13.53 -1.54
CA ALA A 23 -7.21 12.15 -1.27
C ALA A 23 -5.69 12.00 -1.29
N GLY A 24 -5.16 11.14 -0.41
CA GLY A 24 -3.81 10.59 -0.51
C GLY A 24 -3.89 9.13 -0.95
N VAL A 25 -2.93 8.67 -1.75
CA VAL A 25 -2.85 7.30 -2.26
C VAL A 25 -1.45 6.76 -2.14
N ASP A 26 -1.35 5.51 -1.70
CA ASP A 26 -0.09 4.76 -1.61
C ASP A 26 -0.32 3.25 -1.82
N GLU A 27 0.73 2.51 -2.17
CA GLU A 27 0.71 1.07 -2.36
C GLU A 27 1.74 0.34 -1.50
N VAL A 28 1.52 -0.94 -1.29
CA VAL A 28 2.44 -1.85 -0.58
C VAL A 28 2.52 -3.20 -1.26
N GLY A 29 3.68 -3.85 -1.12
CA GLY A 29 3.88 -5.20 -1.60
C GLY A 29 4.47 -5.30 -3.01
N ARG A 30 5.02 -4.25 -3.58
CA ARG A 30 5.63 -4.28 -4.94
C ARG A 30 6.78 -5.26 -5.05
N GLY A 31 7.71 -5.26 -4.08
CA GLY A 31 8.92 -6.10 -4.10
C GLY A 31 8.76 -7.49 -3.46
N CYS A 32 7.52 -7.97 -3.27
CA CYS A 32 7.27 -9.28 -2.67
C CYS A 32 7.22 -10.38 -3.73
N LEU A 33 7.72 -11.58 -3.41
CA LEU A 33 7.63 -12.78 -4.25
C LEU A 33 6.22 -13.40 -4.23
N ALA A 34 5.45 -13.13 -3.18
CA ALA A 34 4.13 -13.71 -2.99
C ALA A 34 3.11 -12.69 -2.49
N GLY A 35 1.84 -12.97 -2.77
CA GLY A 35 0.69 -12.16 -2.42
C GLY A 35 0.47 -10.96 -3.33
N PRO A 36 -0.69 -10.28 -3.20
CA PRO A 36 -1.07 -9.16 -4.04
C PRO A 36 -0.23 -7.91 -3.76
N VAL A 37 -0.23 -6.98 -4.71
CA VAL A 37 0.00 -5.57 -4.41
C VAL A 37 -1.30 -4.96 -3.93
N VAL A 38 -1.25 -4.19 -2.85
CA VAL A 38 -2.42 -3.56 -2.23
C VAL A 38 -2.22 -2.05 -2.24
N ALA A 39 -3.21 -1.31 -2.71
CA ALA A 39 -3.25 0.15 -2.67
C ALA A 39 -4.40 0.63 -1.80
N ALA A 40 -4.21 1.76 -1.13
CA ALA A 40 -5.27 2.43 -0.40
C ALA A 40 -5.37 3.89 -0.82
N ALA A 41 -6.59 4.43 -0.77
CA ALA A 41 -6.89 5.83 -0.95
C ALA A 41 -7.63 6.35 0.29
N VAL A 42 -7.23 7.53 0.80
CA VAL A 42 -7.78 8.10 2.04
C VAL A 42 -8.02 9.59 1.88
N VAL A 43 -9.23 10.05 2.20
CA VAL A 43 -9.59 11.45 2.37
C VAL A 43 -9.69 11.73 3.87
N LEU A 44 -8.73 12.45 4.43
CA LEU A 44 -8.74 12.81 5.86
C LEU A 44 -9.74 13.94 6.12
N HIS A 45 -10.46 13.84 7.25
CA HIS A 45 -11.35 14.90 7.73
C HIS A 45 -10.52 16.16 8.04
N PRO A 46 -10.92 17.37 7.56
CA PRO A 46 -10.16 18.61 7.74
C PRO A 46 -9.92 18.95 9.22
N ASP A 47 -10.96 18.80 10.06
CA ASP A 47 -10.94 19.25 11.46
C ASP A 47 -10.57 18.14 12.47
N ARG A 48 -10.52 16.86 12.02
CA ARG A 48 -10.12 15.74 12.89
C ARG A 48 -8.66 15.40 12.67
N HIS A 49 -7.81 15.87 13.59
CA HIS A 49 -6.39 15.55 13.53
C HIS A 49 -6.12 14.13 14.08
N ILE A 50 -5.39 13.34 13.30
CA ILE A 50 -4.87 12.04 13.74
C ILE A 50 -3.36 12.21 13.98
N PRO A 51 -2.91 12.30 15.22
CA PRO A 51 -1.49 12.50 15.52
C PRO A 51 -0.68 11.26 15.13
N TRP A 52 0.61 11.50 14.85
CA TRP A 52 1.63 10.47 14.56
C TRP A 52 1.44 9.66 13.28
N VAL A 53 0.56 10.09 12.39
CA VAL A 53 0.51 9.54 11.03
C VAL A 53 1.81 9.87 10.31
N SER A 54 2.53 8.84 9.87
CA SER A 54 3.85 8.92 9.24
C SER A 54 4.08 7.71 8.34
N ASP A 55 5.21 7.66 7.65
CA ASP A 55 5.67 6.49 6.87
C ASP A 55 5.40 5.19 7.64
N SER A 56 4.61 4.31 7.05
CA SER A 56 4.13 3.06 7.67
C SER A 56 5.27 2.12 8.10
N LYS A 57 6.44 2.22 7.44
CA LYS A 57 7.64 1.41 7.76
C LYS A 57 8.33 1.89 9.03
N ALA A 58 8.19 3.19 9.36
CA ALA A 58 8.75 3.78 10.57
C ALA A 58 7.86 3.56 11.81
N VAL A 59 6.62 3.10 11.65
CA VAL A 59 5.66 2.87 12.72
C VAL A 59 5.72 1.41 13.19
N PRO A 60 5.90 1.13 14.51
CA PRO A 60 5.82 -0.22 15.05
C PRO A 60 4.48 -0.90 14.73
N ALA A 61 4.48 -2.23 14.55
CA ALA A 61 3.30 -2.98 14.06
C ALA A 61 2.04 -2.75 14.90
N LEU A 62 2.14 -2.83 16.23
CA LEU A 62 0.99 -2.63 17.13
C LEU A 62 0.44 -1.19 17.07
N GLU A 63 1.32 -0.20 16.96
CA GLU A 63 0.93 1.19 16.82
C GLU A 63 0.31 1.47 15.44
N ARG A 64 0.81 0.81 14.40
CA ARG A 64 0.27 0.89 13.04
C ARG A 64 -1.17 0.35 12.98
N GLU A 65 -1.48 -0.75 13.65
CA GLU A 65 -2.85 -1.27 13.79
C GLU A 65 -3.76 -0.24 14.48
N ARG A 66 -3.32 0.38 15.58
CA ARG A 66 -4.08 1.43 16.28
C ARG A 66 -4.32 2.66 15.40
N LEU A 67 -3.31 3.07 14.62
CA LEU A 67 -3.44 4.19 13.69
C LEU A 67 -4.39 3.86 12.54
N HIS A 68 -4.31 2.64 12.00
CA HIS A 68 -5.25 2.15 11.00
C HIS A 68 -6.70 2.30 11.48
N ASP A 69 -7.03 1.78 12.67
CA ASP A 69 -8.39 1.84 13.20
C ASP A 69 -8.86 3.28 13.44
N ARG A 70 -7.96 4.18 13.83
CA ARG A 70 -8.26 5.61 13.94
C ARG A 70 -8.48 6.27 12.60
N ILE A 71 -7.68 5.94 11.58
CA ILE A 71 -7.82 6.48 10.23
C ILE A 71 -9.18 6.04 9.65
N VAL A 72 -9.47 4.76 9.67
CA VAL A 72 -10.71 4.18 9.14
C VAL A 72 -11.95 4.76 9.82
N ARG A 73 -11.89 5.01 11.13
CA ARG A 73 -13.01 5.58 11.92
C ARG A 73 -13.23 7.07 11.67
N HIS A 74 -12.18 7.83 11.37
CA HIS A 74 -12.23 9.29 11.35
C HIS A 74 -11.97 9.93 9.97
N ALA A 75 -11.59 9.17 8.97
CA ALA A 75 -11.51 9.65 7.60
C ALA A 75 -12.90 10.03 7.06
N VAL A 76 -12.95 10.97 6.12
CA VAL A 76 -14.16 11.28 5.35
C VAL A 76 -14.51 10.11 4.45
N ALA A 77 -13.49 9.57 3.77
CA ALA A 77 -13.60 8.39 2.92
C ALA A 77 -12.28 7.61 2.92
N TRP A 78 -12.35 6.32 2.77
CA TRP A 78 -11.21 5.46 2.52
C TRP A 78 -11.63 4.25 1.69
N ALA A 79 -10.71 3.74 0.90
CA ALA A 79 -10.91 2.54 0.11
C ALA A 79 -9.59 1.80 -0.07
N VAL A 80 -9.69 0.49 -0.27
CA VAL A 80 -8.56 -0.39 -0.57
C VAL A 80 -8.88 -1.22 -1.80
N ALA A 81 -7.89 -1.42 -2.63
CA ALA A 81 -7.97 -2.35 -3.76
C ALA A 81 -6.66 -3.11 -3.92
N SER A 82 -6.72 -4.26 -4.55
CA SER A 82 -5.56 -5.11 -4.83
C SER A 82 -5.44 -5.45 -6.31
N ALA A 83 -4.24 -5.87 -6.69
CA ALA A 83 -4.00 -6.65 -7.89
C ALA A 83 -3.34 -7.98 -7.47
N GLU A 84 -3.94 -9.08 -7.88
CA GLU A 84 -3.54 -10.42 -7.50
C GLU A 84 -2.26 -10.87 -8.23
N PRO A 85 -1.55 -11.90 -7.75
CA PRO A 85 -0.34 -12.41 -8.39
C PRO A 85 -0.50 -12.70 -9.88
N THR A 86 -1.60 -13.28 -10.29
CA THR A 86 -1.91 -13.57 -11.71
C THR A 86 -2.03 -12.30 -12.55
N GLU A 87 -2.64 -11.24 -12.02
CA GLU A 87 -2.70 -9.93 -12.70
C GLU A 87 -1.30 -9.30 -12.78
N ILE A 88 -0.50 -9.40 -11.69
CA ILE A 88 0.88 -8.90 -11.68
C ILE A 88 1.73 -9.58 -12.74
N ASP A 89 1.61 -10.90 -12.87
CA ASP A 89 2.36 -11.69 -13.85
C ASP A 89 1.95 -11.35 -15.29
N LEU A 90 0.68 -10.99 -15.50
CA LEU A 90 0.15 -10.65 -16.82
C LEU A 90 0.59 -9.26 -17.30
N ILE A 91 0.54 -8.24 -16.42
CA ILE A 91 0.71 -6.82 -16.83
C ILE A 91 1.92 -6.13 -16.21
N ASN A 92 2.76 -6.84 -15.48
CA ASN A 92 3.87 -6.44 -14.63
C ASN A 92 3.45 -5.63 -13.38
N ILE A 93 4.39 -5.57 -12.40
CA ILE A 93 4.13 -4.94 -11.10
C ILE A 93 3.85 -3.44 -11.17
N HIS A 94 4.44 -2.73 -12.12
CA HIS A 94 4.21 -1.28 -12.26
C HIS A 94 2.76 -1.01 -12.69
N GLN A 95 2.29 -1.67 -13.74
CA GLN A 95 0.92 -1.52 -14.22
C GLN A 95 -0.10 -2.04 -13.20
N ALA A 96 0.19 -3.18 -12.54
CA ALA A 96 -0.67 -3.73 -11.50
C ALA A 96 -0.81 -2.76 -10.30
N SER A 97 0.28 -2.10 -9.89
CA SER A 97 0.23 -1.07 -8.84
C SER A 97 -0.65 0.12 -9.24
N LEU A 98 -0.47 0.63 -10.46
CA LEU A 98 -1.28 1.75 -10.97
C LEU A 98 -2.77 1.40 -11.05
N ARG A 99 -3.11 0.17 -11.49
CA ARG A 99 -4.50 -0.32 -11.51
C ARG A 99 -5.08 -0.48 -10.11
N ALA A 100 -4.32 -1.00 -9.16
CA ALA A 100 -4.76 -1.08 -7.77
C ALA A 100 -5.03 0.31 -7.19
N MET A 101 -4.14 1.29 -7.43
CA MET A 101 -4.35 2.68 -7.04
C MET A 101 -5.61 3.28 -7.68
N GLN A 102 -5.79 3.10 -8.99
CA GLN A 102 -6.96 3.59 -9.73
C GLN A 102 -8.26 3.03 -9.13
N ARG A 103 -8.33 1.71 -8.90
CA ARG A 103 -9.49 1.05 -8.27
C ARG A 103 -9.77 1.63 -6.89
N ALA A 104 -8.74 1.81 -6.05
CA ALA A 104 -8.90 2.38 -4.70
C ALA A 104 -9.44 3.83 -4.77
N ILE A 105 -8.92 4.66 -5.67
CA ILE A 105 -9.37 6.04 -5.85
C ILE A 105 -10.84 6.10 -6.29
N LEU A 106 -11.19 5.33 -7.31
CA LEU A 106 -12.53 5.34 -7.88
C LEU A 106 -13.58 4.69 -6.97
N SER A 107 -13.16 3.94 -5.94
CA SER A 107 -14.03 3.37 -4.92
C SER A 107 -14.29 4.31 -3.74
N LEU A 108 -13.71 5.50 -3.71
CA LEU A 108 -14.00 6.49 -2.66
C LEU A 108 -15.41 7.08 -2.80
N ALA A 109 -16.10 7.23 -1.68
CA ALA A 109 -17.40 7.92 -1.60
C ALA A 109 -17.38 8.90 -0.41
N PRO A 110 -17.37 10.24 -0.65
CA PRO A 110 -17.42 10.90 -1.94
C PRO A 110 -16.13 10.77 -2.76
N LEU A 111 -16.23 10.92 -4.10
CA LEU A 111 -15.06 11.02 -4.96
C LEU A 111 -14.22 12.25 -4.61
N PRO A 112 -12.88 12.15 -4.69
CA PRO A 112 -12.01 13.29 -4.39
C PRO A 112 -12.01 14.34 -5.52
N ASP A 113 -11.79 15.60 -5.14
CA ASP A 113 -11.57 16.69 -6.10
C ASP A 113 -10.15 16.63 -6.68
N ILE A 114 -9.20 16.20 -5.87
CA ILE A 114 -7.79 16.03 -6.24
C ILE A 114 -7.17 14.86 -5.49
N VAL A 115 -6.26 14.16 -6.18
CA VAL A 115 -5.52 13.01 -5.63
C VAL A 115 -4.04 13.35 -5.50
N LEU A 116 -3.46 13.14 -4.33
CA LEU A 116 -2.03 13.18 -4.05
C LEU A 116 -1.51 11.74 -4.08
N VAL A 117 -0.62 11.43 -5.02
CA VAL A 117 -0.09 10.08 -5.23
C VAL A 117 1.37 10.03 -4.81
N ASP A 118 1.81 8.99 -4.10
CA ASP A 118 3.23 8.84 -3.81
C ASP A 118 3.99 8.50 -5.09
N ALA A 119 4.90 9.40 -5.48
CA ALA A 119 5.85 9.33 -6.59
C ALA A 119 5.25 9.16 -8.02
N PHE A 120 4.05 8.61 -8.19
CA PHE A 120 3.51 8.24 -9.49
C PHE A 120 2.42 9.17 -10.01
N ARG A 121 2.03 8.94 -11.25
CA ARG A 121 0.79 9.43 -11.85
C ARG A 121 -0.06 8.23 -12.22
N VAL A 122 -1.31 8.21 -11.76
CA VAL A 122 -2.28 7.15 -12.05
C VAL A 122 -3.01 7.51 -13.35
N PRO A 123 -3.01 6.64 -14.37
CA PRO A 123 -3.70 6.91 -15.64
C PRO A 123 -5.22 6.93 -15.47
N GLU A 124 -5.91 7.55 -16.41
CA GLU A 124 -7.37 7.50 -16.59
C GLU A 124 -8.18 7.89 -15.35
N LEU A 125 -7.73 8.90 -14.60
CA LEU A 125 -8.51 9.49 -13.50
C LEU A 125 -9.29 10.70 -13.99
N PRO A 126 -10.60 10.80 -13.66
CA PRO A 126 -11.42 11.94 -14.07
C PRO A 126 -11.16 13.23 -13.27
N MET A 127 -10.43 13.13 -12.14
CA MET A 127 -10.11 14.26 -11.27
C MET A 127 -8.65 14.69 -11.40
N ALA A 128 -8.34 15.88 -10.88
CA ALA A 128 -6.98 16.37 -10.80
C ALA A 128 -6.08 15.45 -9.95
N GLN A 129 -4.81 15.36 -10.31
CA GLN A 129 -3.84 14.57 -9.53
C GLN A 129 -2.47 15.25 -9.50
N ARG A 130 -1.71 14.96 -8.42
CA ARG A 130 -0.34 15.45 -8.24
C ARG A 130 0.52 14.36 -7.61
N GLY A 131 1.63 14.01 -8.28
CA GLY A 131 2.68 13.16 -7.71
C GLY A 131 3.48 13.92 -6.63
N VAL A 132 3.72 13.29 -5.49
CA VAL A 132 4.48 13.85 -4.36
C VAL A 132 5.61 12.88 -4.02
N ARG A 133 6.86 13.25 -4.29
CA ARG A 133 8.02 12.43 -3.91
C ARG A 133 8.13 12.31 -2.39
N HIS A 134 8.27 11.09 -1.87
CA HIS A 134 8.27 10.77 -0.44
C HIS A 134 7.01 11.31 0.24
N GLY A 135 5.87 11.10 -0.41
CA GLY A 135 4.58 11.63 0.03
C GLY A 135 4.16 11.10 1.40
N ASP A 136 4.49 9.86 1.71
CA ASP A 136 4.30 9.20 3.01
C ASP A 136 4.96 9.91 4.20
N ARG A 137 5.98 10.75 3.94
CA ARG A 137 6.66 11.58 4.96
C ARG A 137 6.21 13.03 4.95
N ARG A 138 5.61 13.50 3.87
CA ARG A 138 5.34 14.92 3.59
C ARG A 138 3.86 15.29 3.60
N CYS A 139 2.99 14.32 3.38
CA CYS A 139 1.56 14.49 3.20
C CYS A 139 0.80 13.52 4.12
N SER A 140 -0.01 14.03 5.04
CA SER A 140 -0.73 13.19 6.00
C SER A 140 -1.74 12.25 5.32
N ALA A 141 -2.36 12.65 4.22
CA ALA A 141 -3.29 11.80 3.49
C ALA A 141 -2.59 10.61 2.83
N ILE A 142 -1.39 10.82 2.22
CA ILE A 142 -0.58 9.73 1.66
C ILE A 142 -0.07 8.82 2.78
N ALA A 143 0.43 9.39 3.89
CA ALA A 143 0.87 8.61 5.04
C ALA A 143 -0.27 7.76 5.65
N ALA A 144 -1.48 8.29 5.69
CA ALA A 144 -2.66 7.53 6.12
C ALA A 144 -2.98 6.38 5.14
N ALA A 145 -2.91 6.62 3.84
CA ALA A 145 -3.07 5.58 2.82
C ALA A 145 -2.00 4.48 2.95
N SER A 146 -0.73 4.87 3.17
CA SER A 146 0.38 3.94 3.43
C SER A 146 0.09 3.01 4.62
N ILE A 147 -0.42 3.56 5.73
CA ILE A 147 -0.79 2.78 6.92
C ILE A 147 -1.96 1.83 6.59
N VAL A 148 -3.01 2.32 5.94
CA VAL A 148 -4.19 1.50 5.59
C VAL A 148 -3.79 0.36 4.66
N ALA A 149 -3.06 0.65 3.59
CA ALA A 149 -2.57 -0.37 2.65
C ALA A 149 -1.70 -1.42 3.37
N LYS A 150 -0.75 -0.96 4.21
CA LYS A 150 0.19 -1.85 4.93
C LYS A 150 -0.52 -2.78 5.90
N VAL A 151 -1.44 -2.26 6.73
CA VAL A 151 -2.18 -3.08 7.70
C VAL A 151 -3.07 -4.08 6.98
N THR A 152 -3.80 -3.65 5.96
CA THR A 152 -4.65 -4.53 5.17
C THR A 152 -3.85 -5.67 4.54
N ARG A 153 -2.72 -5.35 3.90
CA ARG A 153 -1.88 -6.38 3.30
C ARG A 153 -1.25 -7.31 4.33
N ASP A 154 -0.79 -6.80 5.47
CA ASP A 154 -0.19 -7.63 6.51
C ASP A 154 -1.23 -8.60 7.13
N ARG A 155 -2.50 -8.20 7.23
CA ARG A 155 -3.62 -9.06 7.65
C ARG A 155 -3.87 -10.16 6.62
N LEU A 156 -3.95 -9.80 5.34
CA LEU A 156 -4.12 -10.75 4.24
C LEU A 156 -2.97 -11.77 4.19
N MET A 157 -1.73 -11.35 4.37
CA MET A 157 -0.59 -12.30 4.38
C MET A 157 -0.62 -13.24 5.60
N ARG A 158 -1.19 -12.83 6.74
CA ARG A 158 -1.46 -13.71 7.89
C ARG A 158 -2.56 -14.73 7.57
N GLU A 159 -3.62 -14.33 6.87
CA GLU A 159 -4.68 -15.24 6.40
C GLU A 159 -4.13 -16.27 5.41
N LEU A 160 -3.28 -15.86 4.48
CA LEU A 160 -2.61 -16.77 3.55
C LEU A 160 -1.69 -17.75 4.28
N HIS A 161 -0.99 -17.32 5.35
CA HIS A 161 -0.24 -18.21 6.21
C HIS A 161 -1.13 -19.26 6.90
N GLY A 162 -2.31 -18.83 7.37
CA GLY A 162 -3.28 -19.75 7.98
C GLY A 162 -3.79 -20.84 7.03
N ARG A 163 -3.85 -20.55 5.72
CA ARG A 163 -4.22 -21.52 4.67
C ARG A 163 -3.07 -22.45 4.30
N ASP A 164 -1.86 -21.89 4.23
CA ASP A 164 -0.64 -22.65 3.91
C ASP A 164 0.56 -22.17 4.75
N PRO A 165 0.78 -22.78 5.93
CA PRO A 165 1.84 -22.34 6.85
C PRO A 165 3.26 -22.71 6.38
N ARG A 166 3.43 -23.56 5.34
CA ARG A 166 4.74 -24.02 4.86
C ARG A 166 5.66 -22.89 4.46
N TYR A 167 5.11 -21.77 3.95
CA TYR A 167 5.88 -20.64 3.44
C TYR A 167 6.20 -19.57 4.48
N GLY A 168 5.58 -19.54 5.66
CA GLY A 168 5.89 -18.56 6.71
C GLY A 168 5.46 -17.11 6.41
N PHE A 169 4.38 -16.91 5.64
CA PHE A 169 3.89 -15.56 5.22
C PHE A 169 3.52 -14.65 6.38
N ASP A 170 3.24 -15.18 7.56
CA ASP A 170 2.98 -14.42 8.79
C ASP A 170 4.20 -13.65 9.29
N ARG A 171 5.42 -14.12 8.99
CA ARG A 171 6.68 -13.49 9.40
C ARG A 171 7.14 -12.46 8.38
N HIS A 172 7.44 -12.89 7.18
CA HIS A 172 8.08 -12.07 6.15
C HIS A 172 7.12 -11.40 5.16
N LYS A 173 5.80 -11.63 5.27
CA LYS A 173 4.77 -11.01 4.42
C LYS A 173 5.01 -11.16 2.91
N GLY A 174 5.64 -12.25 2.49
CA GLY A 174 5.95 -12.55 1.10
C GLY A 174 7.22 -11.90 0.53
N TYR A 175 8.00 -11.18 1.33
CA TYR A 175 9.30 -10.68 0.90
C TYR A 175 10.33 -11.82 0.71
N ALA A 176 11.32 -11.59 -0.14
CA ALA A 176 12.38 -12.55 -0.47
C ALA A 176 13.43 -12.69 0.66
N THR A 177 12.99 -13.16 1.85
CA THR A 177 13.87 -13.48 2.95
C THR A 177 14.47 -14.88 2.74
N ALA A 178 15.57 -15.19 3.43
CA ALA A 178 16.19 -16.52 3.39
C ALA A 178 15.17 -17.64 3.67
N ASP A 179 14.36 -17.49 4.73
CA ASP A 179 13.31 -18.46 5.09
C ASP A 179 12.29 -18.66 3.96
N HIS A 180 11.91 -17.56 3.25
CA HIS A 180 10.96 -17.66 2.16
C HIS A 180 11.56 -18.37 0.94
N LEU A 181 12.80 -18.04 0.59
CA LEU A 181 13.53 -18.68 -0.51
C LEU A 181 13.75 -20.17 -0.25
N GLU A 182 14.10 -20.54 0.99
CA GLU A 182 14.23 -21.95 1.40
C GLU A 182 12.88 -22.69 1.28
N ALA A 183 11.79 -22.08 1.72
CA ALA A 183 10.46 -22.67 1.59
C ALA A 183 10.08 -22.88 0.11
N VAL A 184 10.38 -21.90 -0.76
CA VAL A 184 10.13 -22.02 -2.21
C VAL A 184 11.01 -23.11 -2.82
N ALA A 185 12.29 -23.21 -2.45
CA ALA A 185 13.18 -24.29 -2.92
C ALA A 185 12.66 -25.67 -2.51
N ARG A 186 12.11 -25.80 -1.31
CA ARG A 186 11.60 -27.06 -0.76
C ARG A 186 10.23 -27.47 -1.30
N PHE A 187 9.30 -26.53 -1.43
CA PHE A 187 7.88 -26.80 -1.71
C PHE A 187 7.42 -26.32 -3.09
N GLY A 188 8.29 -25.64 -3.85
CA GLY A 188 7.93 -24.99 -5.10
C GLY A 188 7.08 -23.71 -4.90
N TYR A 189 6.61 -23.14 -5.99
CA TYR A 189 5.68 -22.01 -5.95
C TYR A 189 4.26 -22.48 -5.65
N SER A 190 3.58 -21.80 -4.71
CA SER A 190 2.12 -21.92 -4.52
C SER A 190 1.37 -20.97 -5.47
N ASP A 191 0.03 -21.04 -5.43
CA ASP A 191 -0.85 -20.22 -6.26
C ASP A 191 -0.76 -18.70 -5.97
N VAL A 192 -0.24 -18.34 -4.78
CA VAL A 192 -0.06 -16.96 -4.36
C VAL A 192 1.30 -16.37 -4.70
N HIS A 193 2.21 -17.14 -5.31
CA HIS A 193 3.51 -16.65 -5.76
C HIS A 193 3.42 -15.98 -7.13
N ARG A 194 4.23 -14.93 -7.30
CA ARG A 194 4.38 -14.21 -8.56
C ARG A 194 5.42 -14.91 -9.44
N ARG A 195 4.97 -15.58 -10.48
CA ARG A 195 5.83 -16.39 -11.35
C ARG A 195 6.77 -15.55 -12.22
N SER A 196 6.42 -14.27 -12.46
CA SER A 196 7.27 -13.30 -13.15
C SER A 196 8.43 -12.77 -12.29
N PHE A 197 8.39 -12.99 -10.95
CA PHE A 197 9.44 -12.59 -10.02
C PHE A 197 10.40 -13.75 -9.83
N ARG A 198 11.55 -13.70 -10.50
CA ARG A 198 12.61 -14.72 -10.39
C ARG A 198 13.79 -14.11 -9.64
N PRO A 199 14.00 -14.42 -8.35
CA PRO A 199 15.21 -14.02 -7.66
C PRO A 199 16.40 -14.75 -8.31
N PRO A 200 17.50 -14.02 -8.64
CA PRO A 200 18.66 -14.59 -9.34
C PRO A 200 19.23 -15.82 -8.66
N THR A 201 19.23 -15.86 -7.33
CA THR A 201 19.82 -16.94 -6.52
C THR A 201 19.03 -18.28 -6.56
N LEU A 202 17.81 -18.30 -7.09
CA LEU A 202 16.99 -19.51 -7.10
C LEU A 202 17.21 -20.37 -8.38
N PHE A 203 17.76 -19.79 -9.43
CA PHE A 203 17.88 -20.41 -10.76
C PHE A 203 19.32 -20.49 -11.29
N ASP A 204 20.28 -19.77 -10.67
CA ASP A 204 21.68 -19.77 -11.11
C ASP A 204 22.49 -21.01 -10.67
N THR A 205 21.85 -21.98 -9.99
CA THR A 205 22.51 -23.21 -9.48
C THR A 205 22.05 -24.48 -10.19
N LEU A 206 21.33 -24.38 -11.31
CA LEU A 206 20.81 -25.53 -12.06
C LEU A 206 21.42 -25.70 -13.47
N ASP A 207 22.58 -25.06 -13.72
CA ASP A 207 23.42 -25.33 -14.90
C ASP A 207 24.69 -26.11 -14.50
#